data_24a91623c9da6e95cbe644d0da6b9aa7
#
_entry.id   24a91623c9da6e95cbe644d0da6b9aa7
#
_cell.length_a   1.000
_cell.length_b   1.000
_cell.length_c   1.000
_cell.angle_alpha   90.00
_cell.angle_beta   90.00
_cell.angle_gamma   90.00
#
_symmetry.space_group_name_H-M   'P 1'
#
loop_
_entity.id
_entity.type
_entity.pdbx_description
1 polymer ?
#
loop_
_entity_poly.entity_id
_entity_poly.type
_entity_poly.pdbx_seq_one_letter_code
_entity_poly.pdbx_strand_id
1 'polypeptide(L)'
;MNIDEVDRTNPSDFRLFLWSDLVAQIAGVGAGLAIPVVTLRLSDSLTLAGLYGTITGIAALAGGIIGGSLADMWRRKPLIIVTNALAGVLNLALAGLILSGGFSPMVFGALLGSMMFFYRIGQACSDPCLPQLVEEEQLAAKQGLIQARLQFAGLIGPTVGGALLEVNVALPFVFVGLANILTIVFFLFIRARLDPTKKAENKLLRTTKEGLAIVARAPLLRGLIAMQTLSNCAINGSLFMAVLILEEGNNPGWVTGLARTSIGLIGIVGALSTGWLQKKFSFATLQVGTCAWVAASIACGALLSPSLLMIIPLGLSVLTAPAAGAVTYAALHRLLAEETFGRVTNIQMSTVVSLSSVWSTPLAALSHRWTLTTGLWANALAGLLAIGPALIFVRRADRVLAQADAREKGNSPSHS
;
A
#
# COMPACT_ATOMS: atom_id res chain seq x y z
N MET A 1 25.89 -8.48 34.16
CA MET A 1 24.44 -8.62 33.85
C MET A 1 23.79 -7.33 34.31
N ASN A 2 23.59 -6.38 33.36
CA ASN A 2 23.10 -5.03 33.70
C ASN A 2 21.60 -5.13 34.03
N ILE A 3 21.20 -4.57 35.17
CA ILE A 3 19.81 -4.53 35.65
C ILE A 3 18.88 -3.79 34.63
N ASP A 4 19.44 -3.02 33.73
CA ASP A 4 18.71 -2.30 32.67
C ASP A 4 18.34 -3.18 31.44
N GLU A 5 18.81 -4.42 31.36
CA GLU A 5 18.52 -5.34 30.22
C GLU A 5 17.28 -6.22 30.48
N VAL A 6 16.85 -6.40 31.72
CA VAL A 6 15.77 -7.32 32.10
C VAL A 6 14.37 -6.75 31.79
N ASP A 7 14.24 -5.44 31.54
CA ASP A 7 12.92 -4.79 31.35
C ASP A 7 12.56 -4.52 29.86
N ARG A 8 13.35 -5.05 28.90
CA ARG A 8 13.21 -4.67 27.47
C ARG A 8 12.16 -5.43 26.69
N THR A 9 11.73 -6.61 27.12
CA THR A 9 10.82 -7.46 26.35
C THR A 9 9.68 -8.01 27.21
N ASN A 10 8.67 -7.15 27.46
CA ASN A 10 7.44 -7.63 28.07
C ASN A 10 6.51 -8.18 26.95
N PRO A 11 6.15 -9.49 26.98
CA PRO A 11 5.24 -10.06 25.99
C PRO A 11 3.88 -9.34 25.89
N SER A 12 3.46 -8.64 26.96
CA SER A 12 2.25 -7.82 26.96
C SER A 12 2.37 -6.59 26.07
N ASP A 13 3.54 -5.95 25.98
CA ASP A 13 3.76 -4.76 25.17
C ASP A 13 3.65 -5.07 23.69
N PHE A 14 4.21 -6.21 23.25
CA PHE A 14 4.03 -6.68 21.88
C PHE A 14 2.56 -7.02 21.54
N ARG A 15 1.81 -7.63 22.50
CA ARG A 15 0.38 -7.89 22.30
C ARG A 15 -0.43 -6.61 22.17
N LEU A 16 -0.19 -5.63 23.03
CA LEU A 16 -0.82 -4.31 22.97
C LEU A 16 -0.53 -3.63 21.62
N PHE A 17 0.72 -3.65 21.18
CA PHE A 17 1.14 -3.14 19.87
C PHE A 17 0.41 -3.87 18.72
N LEU A 18 0.36 -5.19 18.74
CA LEU A 18 -0.26 -6.00 17.70
C LEU A 18 -1.77 -5.71 17.57
N TRP A 19 -2.49 -5.64 18.70
CA TRP A 19 -3.93 -5.40 18.72
C TRP A 19 -4.29 -3.95 18.36
N SER A 20 -3.52 -2.98 18.83
CA SER A 20 -3.75 -1.57 18.51
C SER A 20 -3.72 -1.34 17.00
N ASP A 21 -2.73 -1.91 16.34
CA ASP A 21 -2.54 -1.72 14.91
C ASP A 21 -3.52 -2.58 14.07
N LEU A 22 -3.94 -3.75 14.56
CA LEU A 22 -4.95 -4.57 13.88
C LEU A 22 -6.28 -3.81 13.71
N VAL A 23 -6.78 -3.22 14.79
CA VAL A 23 -8.06 -2.47 14.76
C VAL A 23 -7.93 -1.24 13.86
N ALA A 24 -6.80 -0.51 13.99
CA ALA A 24 -6.55 0.65 13.14
C ALA A 24 -6.45 0.30 11.65
N GLN A 25 -5.81 -0.83 11.32
CA GLN A 25 -5.71 -1.31 9.94
C GLN A 25 -7.05 -1.73 9.37
N ILE A 26 -7.87 -2.50 10.11
CA ILE A 26 -9.23 -2.88 9.66
C ILE A 26 -10.06 -1.63 9.38
N ALA A 27 -10.05 -0.67 10.31
CA ALA A 27 -10.80 0.58 10.18
C ALA A 27 -10.28 1.41 8.98
N GLY A 28 -8.97 1.56 8.84
CA GLY A 28 -8.35 2.31 7.75
C GLY A 28 -8.63 1.72 6.36
N VAL A 29 -8.56 0.40 6.22
CA VAL A 29 -8.88 -0.29 4.96
C VAL A 29 -10.37 -0.15 4.63
N GLY A 30 -11.25 -0.25 5.63
CA GLY A 30 -12.68 -0.03 5.47
C GLY A 30 -13.02 1.40 5.04
N ALA A 31 -12.39 2.39 5.67
CA ALA A 31 -12.56 3.80 5.28
C ALA A 31 -11.99 4.09 3.88
N GLY A 32 -10.90 3.42 3.50
CA GLY A 32 -10.33 3.53 2.15
C GLY A 32 -11.33 3.12 1.04
N LEU A 33 -12.16 2.10 1.31
CA LEU A 33 -13.29 1.74 0.43
C LEU A 33 -14.39 2.80 0.49
N ALA A 34 -14.65 3.36 1.68
CA ALA A 34 -15.73 4.31 1.89
C ALA A 34 -15.51 5.66 1.20
N ILE A 35 -14.26 6.14 1.09
CA ILE A 35 -13.96 7.48 0.55
C ILE A 35 -14.57 7.72 -0.85
N PRO A 36 -14.34 6.90 -1.87
CA PRO A 36 -14.93 7.12 -3.20
C PRO A 36 -16.45 6.99 -3.18
N VAL A 37 -17.00 6.05 -2.43
CA VAL A 37 -18.45 5.82 -2.29
C VAL A 37 -19.15 7.01 -1.67
N VAL A 38 -18.66 7.47 -0.51
CA VAL A 38 -19.20 8.63 0.22
C VAL A 38 -19.08 9.90 -0.64
N THR A 39 -17.96 10.06 -1.32
CA THR A 39 -17.79 11.21 -2.21
C THR A 39 -18.82 11.19 -3.32
N LEU A 40 -19.05 10.06 -3.96
CA LEU A 40 -20.07 9.95 -5.02
C LEU A 40 -21.46 10.21 -4.49
N ARG A 41 -21.85 9.61 -3.36
CA ARG A 41 -23.18 9.82 -2.73
C ARG A 41 -23.45 11.27 -2.32
N LEU A 42 -22.42 12.01 -1.86
CA LEU A 42 -22.57 13.38 -1.37
C LEU A 42 -22.42 14.45 -2.46
N SER A 43 -21.66 14.20 -3.52
CA SER A 43 -21.34 15.20 -4.54
C SER A 43 -21.84 14.87 -5.95
N ASP A 44 -22.27 13.63 -6.17
CA ASP A 44 -22.60 13.09 -7.51
C ASP A 44 -21.47 13.31 -8.55
N SER A 45 -20.21 13.37 -8.07
CA SER A 45 -19.04 13.71 -8.87
C SER A 45 -17.96 12.63 -8.85
N LEU A 46 -17.84 11.90 -9.94
CA LEU A 46 -16.74 10.95 -10.17
C LEU A 46 -15.38 11.65 -10.10
N THR A 47 -15.30 12.87 -10.65
CA THR A 47 -14.05 13.65 -10.67
C THR A 47 -13.56 13.97 -9.26
N LEU A 48 -14.46 14.34 -8.34
CA LEU A 48 -14.10 14.57 -6.93
C LEU A 48 -13.63 13.28 -6.26
N ALA A 49 -14.28 12.14 -6.54
CA ALA A 49 -13.85 10.86 -5.99
C ALA A 49 -12.41 10.52 -6.42
N GLY A 50 -12.05 10.74 -7.67
CA GLY A 50 -10.68 10.58 -8.17
C GLY A 50 -9.71 11.59 -7.56
N LEU A 51 -10.11 12.86 -7.46
CA LEU A 51 -9.29 13.94 -6.87
C LEU A 51 -8.93 13.64 -5.42
N TYR A 52 -9.86 13.16 -4.63
CA TYR A 52 -9.60 12.80 -3.22
C TYR A 52 -8.67 11.59 -3.10
N GLY A 53 -8.73 10.63 -4.04
CA GLY A 53 -7.72 9.58 -4.15
C GLY A 53 -6.31 10.13 -4.37
N THR A 54 -6.18 11.14 -5.24
CA THR A 54 -4.89 11.84 -5.46
C THR A 54 -4.45 12.64 -4.25
N ILE A 55 -5.33 13.41 -3.62
CA ILE A 55 -5.02 14.21 -2.41
C ILE A 55 -4.53 13.29 -1.28
N THR A 56 -5.23 12.20 -1.01
CA THR A 56 -4.83 11.22 0.02
C THR A 56 -3.52 10.52 -0.32
N GLY A 57 -3.28 10.20 -1.60
CA GLY A 57 -2.02 9.62 -2.07
C GLY A 57 -0.81 10.55 -1.88
N ILE A 58 -0.94 11.82 -2.25
CA ILE A 58 0.11 12.84 -2.06
C ILE A 58 0.34 13.09 -0.56
N ALA A 59 -0.72 13.20 0.22
CA ALA A 59 -0.63 13.38 1.66
C ALA A 59 0.04 12.17 2.35
N ALA A 60 -0.26 10.94 1.89
CA ALA A 60 0.38 9.73 2.39
C ALA A 60 1.89 9.71 2.10
N LEU A 61 2.30 10.14 0.90
CA LEU A 61 3.72 10.24 0.54
C LEU A 61 4.44 11.25 1.44
N ALA A 62 3.89 12.47 1.53
CA ALA A 62 4.46 13.54 2.35
C ALA A 62 4.56 13.14 3.83
N GLY A 63 3.47 12.55 4.37
CA GLY A 63 3.43 12.05 5.73
C GLY A 63 4.43 10.93 6.00
N GLY A 64 4.62 10.00 5.05
CA GLY A 64 5.61 8.93 5.16
C GLY A 64 7.05 9.45 5.19
N ILE A 65 7.39 10.40 4.31
CA ILE A 65 8.72 11.02 4.26
C ILE A 65 9.02 11.79 5.56
N ILE A 66 8.09 12.63 5.99
CA ILE A 66 8.25 13.44 7.21
C ILE A 66 8.25 12.53 8.44
N GLY A 67 7.36 11.54 8.50
CA GLY A 67 7.25 10.58 9.58
C GLY A 67 8.52 9.76 9.79
N GLY A 68 9.15 9.30 8.70
CA GLY A 68 10.44 8.61 8.78
C GLY A 68 11.52 9.46 9.42
N SER A 69 11.63 10.74 9.03
CA SER A 69 12.56 11.68 9.66
C SER A 69 12.27 11.91 11.14
N LEU A 70 11.00 12.11 11.48
CA LEU A 70 10.59 12.34 12.87
C LEU A 70 10.84 11.11 13.74
N ALA A 71 10.63 9.90 13.21
CA ALA A 71 10.88 8.63 13.92
C ALA A 71 12.35 8.42 14.30
N ASP A 72 13.28 9.02 13.52
CA ASP A 72 14.72 8.93 13.76
C ASP A 72 15.23 10.04 14.71
N MET A 73 14.50 11.15 14.82
CA MET A 73 14.92 12.33 15.58
C MET A 73 14.26 12.42 16.96
N TRP A 74 13.02 11.97 17.07
CA TRP A 74 12.18 12.18 18.25
C TRP A 74 11.75 10.84 18.86
N ARG A 75 11.29 10.90 20.12
CA ARG A 75 10.70 9.74 20.80
C ARG A 75 9.46 9.26 20.04
N ARG A 76 9.42 8.00 19.65
CA ARG A 76 8.37 7.43 18.82
C ARG A 76 7.01 7.37 19.50
N LYS A 77 6.97 6.95 20.79
CA LYS A 77 5.71 6.81 21.55
C LYS A 77 4.89 8.11 21.62
N PRO A 78 5.42 9.27 22.01
CA PRO A 78 4.67 10.53 21.99
C PRO A 78 4.22 10.93 20.58
N LEU A 79 5.06 10.71 19.55
CA LEU A 79 4.70 11.00 18.16
C LEU A 79 3.51 10.17 17.70
N ILE A 80 3.52 8.85 17.99
CA ILE A 80 2.41 7.96 17.63
C ILE A 80 1.12 8.41 18.34
N ILE A 81 1.18 8.77 19.61
CA ILE A 81 0.01 9.26 20.37
C ILE A 81 -0.53 10.55 19.75
N VAL A 82 0.33 11.55 19.50
CA VAL A 82 -0.10 12.85 18.95
C VAL A 82 -0.66 12.71 17.54
N THR A 83 0.00 11.94 16.68
CA THR A 83 -0.46 11.76 15.29
C THR A 83 -1.76 10.97 15.21
N ASN A 84 -1.95 9.96 16.06
CA ASN A 84 -3.24 9.26 16.17
C ASN A 84 -4.34 10.16 16.75
N ALA A 85 -4.02 11.02 17.72
CA ALA A 85 -4.98 11.98 18.26
C ALA A 85 -5.45 12.96 17.17
N LEU A 86 -4.51 13.53 16.39
CA LEU A 86 -4.83 14.42 15.29
C LEU A 86 -5.64 13.71 14.20
N ALA A 87 -5.20 12.51 13.78
CA ALA A 87 -5.93 11.72 12.79
C ALA A 87 -7.33 11.34 13.29
N GLY A 88 -7.46 10.96 14.57
CA GLY A 88 -8.73 10.62 15.20
C GLY A 88 -9.70 11.81 15.22
N VAL A 89 -9.24 12.98 15.67
CA VAL A 89 -10.05 14.21 15.68
C VAL A 89 -10.51 14.58 14.27
N LEU A 90 -9.60 14.50 13.28
CA LEU A 90 -9.94 14.82 11.89
C LEU A 90 -10.96 13.83 11.29
N ASN A 91 -10.86 12.53 11.61
CA ASN A 91 -11.85 11.55 11.20
C ASN A 91 -13.23 11.81 11.83
N LEU A 92 -13.28 12.13 13.12
CA LEU A 92 -14.52 12.49 13.80
C LEU A 92 -15.08 13.82 13.28
N ALA A 93 -14.24 14.81 12.96
CA ALA A 93 -14.66 16.05 12.33
C ALA A 93 -15.25 15.80 10.95
N LEU A 94 -14.65 14.91 10.15
CA LEU A 94 -15.18 14.49 8.85
C LEU A 94 -16.54 13.79 9.00
N ALA A 95 -16.67 12.89 9.97
CA ALA A 95 -17.96 12.25 10.28
C ALA A 95 -19.01 13.28 10.69
N GLY A 96 -18.66 14.25 11.55
CA GLY A 96 -19.54 15.34 11.96
C GLY A 96 -19.97 16.23 10.79
N LEU A 97 -19.07 16.55 9.87
CA LEU A 97 -19.37 17.29 8.64
C LEU A 97 -20.39 16.54 7.77
N ILE A 98 -20.22 15.23 7.61
CA ILE A 98 -21.15 14.38 6.86
C ILE A 98 -22.53 14.37 7.52
N LEU A 99 -22.58 14.17 8.85
CA LEU A 99 -23.84 14.10 9.61
C LEU A 99 -24.59 15.42 9.65
N SER A 100 -23.89 16.56 9.60
CA SER A 100 -24.52 17.88 9.55
C SER A 100 -25.11 18.24 8.17
N GLY A 101 -24.90 17.39 7.15
CA GLY A 101 -25.31 17.69 5.77
C GLY A 101 -24.50 18.82 5.11
N GLY A 102 -23.46 19.32 5.77
CA GLY A 102 -22.63 20.46 5.32
C GLY A 102 -21.50 20.04 4.36
N PHE A 103 -21.81 19.32 3.28
CA PHE A 103 -20.76 18.93 2.32
C PHE A 103 -20.16 20.15 1.61
N SER A 104 -18.86 20.36 1.85
CA SER A 104 -18.04 21.31 1.10
C SER A 104 -16.86 20.58 0.50
N PRO A 105 -16.70 20.55 -0.83
CA PRO A 105 -15.62 19.81 -1.49
C PRO A 105 -14.22 20.19 -0.97
N MET A 106 -14.00 21.47 -0.72
CA MET A 106 -12.70 21.96 -0.26
C MET A 106 -12.40 21.49 1.17
N VAL A 107 -13.38 21.62 2.09
CA VAL A 107 -13.24 21.18 3.49
C VAL A 107 -13.09 19.68 3.57
N PHE A 108 -13.89 18.93 2.82
CA PHE A 108 -13.83 17.47 2.76
C PHE A 108 -12.45 16.99 2.28
N GLY A 109 -11.94 17.53 1.18
CA GLY A 109 -10.61 17.21 0.67
C GLY A 109 -9.48 17.59 1.62
N ALA A 110 -9.58 18.74 2.28
CA ALA A 110 -8.59 19.17 3.28
C ALA A 110 -8.57 18.25 4.50
N LEU A 111 -9.73 17.82 5.00
CA LEU A 111 -9.82 16.86 6.11
C LEU A 111 -9.25 15.50 5.69
N LEU A 112 -9.62 14.97 4.51
CA LEU A 112 -9.07 13.71 3.99
C LEU A 112 -7.55 13.74 3.84
N GLY A 113 -7.00 14.79 3.25
CA GLY A 113 -5.56 14.96 3.09
C GLY A 113 -4.84 15.04 4.44
N SER A 114 -5.36 15.86 5.35
CA SER A 114 -4.76 16.05 6.68
C SER A 114 -4.80 14.77 7.52
N MET A 115 -5.93 14.05 7.54
CA MET A 115 -6.02 12.79 8.30
C MET A 115 -5.06 11.73 7.74
N MET A 116 -4.93 11.61 6.42
CA MET A 116 -4.01 10.66 5.78
C MET A 116 -2.55 11.03 6.06
N PHE A 117 -2.22 12.31 6.05
CA PHE A 117 -0.90 12.81 6.37
C PHE A 117 -0.46 12.43 7.79
N PHE A 118 -1.29 12.71 8.81
CA PHE A 118 -0.98 12.37 10.19
C PHE A 118 -0.97 10.85 10.43
N TYR A 119 -1.90 10.12 9.82
CA TYR A 119 -1.91 8.65 9.87
C TYR A 119 -0.59 8.06 9.36
N ARG A 120 -0.07 8.55 8.23
CA ARG A 120 1.19 8.07 7.66
C ARG A 120 2.42 8.44 8.48
N ILE A 121 2.41 9.59 9.15
CA ILE A 121 3.46 9.92 10.13
C ILE A 121 3.44 8.91 11.28
N GLY A 122 2.28 8.63 11.86
CA GLY A 122 2.12 7.66 12.94
C GLY A 122 2.60 6.26 12.55
N GLN A 123 2.23 5.79 11.35
CA GLN A 123 2.70 4.51 10.79
C GLN A 123 4.22 4.47 10.66
N ALA A 124 4.83 5.48 10.05
CA ALA A 124 6.27 5.54 9.88
C ALA A 124 7.04 5.57 11.22
N CYS A 125 6.43 6.09 12.29
CA CYS A 125 6.98 6.03 13.64
C CYS A 125 6.75 4.66 14.29
N SER A 126 5.69 3.94 13.95
CA SER A 126 5.32 2.63 14.50
C SER A 126 6.14 1.48 13.91
N ASP A 127 6.39 1.50 12.59
CA ASP A 127 7.09 0.43 11.88
C ASP A 127 8.43 0.02 12.51
N PRO A 128 9.31 0.96 12.92
CA PRO A 128 10.60 0.61 13.54
C PRO A 128 10.52 0.29 15.05
N CYS A 129 9.34 0.17 15.65
CA CYS A 129 9.20 -0.16 17.09
C CYS A 129 9.37 -1.67 17.35
N LEU A 130 9.12 -2.54 16.37
CA LEU A 130 9.13 -3.99 16.56
C LEU A 130 10.43 -4.53 17.19
N PRO A 131 11.65 -4.16 16.74
CA PRO A 131 12.89 -4.65 17.34
C PRO A 131 13.11 -4.23 18.80
N GLN A 132 12.32 -3.26 19.31
CA GLN A 132 12.38 -2.80 20.68
C GLN A 132 11.35 -3.48 21.59
N LEU A 133 10.43 -4.24 21.00
CA LEU A 133 9.32 -4.93 21.68
C LEU A 133 9.54 -6.44 21.79
N VAL A 134 10.53 -6.99 21.07
CA VAL A 134 10.76 -8.43 20.99
C VAL A 134 12.25 -8.75 21.02
N GLU A 135 12.59 -9.96 21.43
CA GLU A 135 13.95 -10.50 21.39
C GLU A 135 14.39 -10.77 19.95
N GLU A 136 15.68 -10.69 19.67
CA GLU A 136 16.26 -10.83 18.33
C GLU A 136 15.90 -12.19 17.71
N GLU A 137 15.92 -13.26 18.50
CA GLU A 137 15.56 -14.62 18.07
C GLU A 137 14.09 -14.75 17.64
N GLN A 138 13.20 -13.93 18.18
CA GLN A 138 11.76 -13.93 17.88
C GLN A 138 11.39 -12.95 16.76
N LEU A 139 12.30 -12.07 16.34
CA LEU A 139 12.01 -10.98 15.43
C LEU A 139 11.37 -11.45 14.11
N ALA A 140 11.93 -12.49 13.49
CA ALA A 140 11.41 -13.06 12.24
C ALA A 140 9.98 -13.61 12.39
N ALA A 141 9.72 -14.36 13.48
CA ALA A 141 8.40 -14.92 13.75
C ALA A 141 7.36 -13.84 14.03
N LYS A 142 7.73 -12.79 14.79
CA LYS A 142 6.85 -11.66 15.11
C LYS A 142 6.60 -10.77 13.90
N GLN A 143 7.58 -10.59 13.01
CA GLN A 143 7.39 -9.93 11.72
C GLN A 143 6.38 -10.70 10.86
N GLY A 144 6.42 -12.04 10.89
CA GLY A 144 5.41 -12.89 10.25
C GLY A 144 3.99 -12.63 10.76
N LEU A 145 3.81 -12.46 12.08
CA LEU A 145 2.52 -12.10 12.68
C LEU A 145 2.03 -10.71 12.22
N ILE A 146 2.94 -9.72 12.10
CA ILE A 146 2.59 -8.39 11.57
C ILE A 146 2.11 -8.50 10.12
N GLN A 147 2.78 -9.29 9.29
CA GLN A 147 2.35 -9.51 7.90
C GLN A 147 1.01 -10.24 7.83
N ALA A 148 0.79 -11.28 8.64
CA ALA A 148 -0.49 -11.98 8.72
C ALA A 148 -1.63 -11.04 9.14
N ARG A 149 -1.38 -10.16 10.10
CA ARG A 149 -2.32 -9.12 10.54
C ARG A 149 -2.70 -8.16 9.41
N LEU A 150 -1.71 -7.67 8.64
CA LEU A 150 -1.95 -6.78 7.49
C LEU A 150 -2.84 -7.46 6.45
N GLN A 151 -2.58 -8.74 6.15
CA GLN A 151 -3.40 -9.51 5.22
C GLN A 151 -4.82 -9.73 5.76
N PHE A 152 -4.96 -10.03 7.06
CA PHE A 152 -6.25 -10.20 7.71
C PHE A 152 -7.07 -8.89 7.69
N ALA A 153 -6.44 -7.76 8.00
CA ALA A 153 -7.08 -6.45 7.92
C ALA A 153 -7.50 -6.11 6.49
N GLY A 154 -6.64 -6.41 5.51
CA GLY A 154 -6.94 -6.24 4.08
C GLY A 154 -8.12 -7.10 3.61
N LEU A 155 -8.32 -8.26 4.23
CA LEU A 155 -9.42 -9.18 3.92
C LEU A 155 -10.75 -8.71 4.55
N ILE A 156 -10.75 -8.39 5.84
CA ILE A 156 -11.98 -8.08 6.59
C ILE A 156 -12.38 -6.61 6.48
N GLY A 157 -11.39 -5.71 6.40
CA GLY A 157 -11.63 -4.27 6.38
C GLY A 157 -12.65 -3.80 5.35
N PRO A 158 -12.55 -4.22 4.08
CA PRO A 158 -13.52 -3.80 3.06
C PRO A 158 -14.95 -4.24 3.38
N THR A 159 -15.17 -5.46 3.88
CA THR A 159 -16.49 -5.94 4.28
C THR A 159 -17.04 -5.15 5.46
N VAL A 160 -16.23 -4.88 6.49
CA VAL A 160 -16.62 -4.06 7.64
C VAL A 160 -16.94 -2.63 7.18
N GLY A 161 -16.10 -2.02 6.34
CA GLY A 161 -16.33 -0.68 5.80
C GLY A 161 -17.61 -0.59 4.97
N GLY A 162 -17.86 -1.58 4.12
CA GLY A 162 -19.08 -1.68 3.31
C GLY A 162 -20.33 -1.87 4.15
N ALA A 163 -20.28 -2.70 5.19
CA ALA A 163 -21.40 -2.89 6.11
C ALA A 163 -21.71 -1.62 6.92
N LEU A 164 -20.68 -0.90 7.37
CA LEU A 164 -20.84 0.38 8.06
C LEU A 164 -21.45 1.46 7.15
N LEU A 165 -21.05 1.50 5.87
CA LEU A 165 -21.63 2.39 4.87
C LEU A 165 -23.11 2.17 4.64
N GLU A 166 -23.59 0.93 4.76
CA GLU A 166 -25.00 0.60 4.60
C GLU A 166 -25.85 1.17 5.74
N VAL A 167 -25.30 1.19 6.95
CA VAL A 167 -26.01 1.76 8.11
C VAL A 167 -25.98 3.29 8.05
N ASN A 168 -24.81 3.90 7.83
CA ASN A 168 -24.66 5.35 7.66
C ASN A 168 -23.31 5.68 7.02
N VAL A 169 -23.31 6.62 6.09
CA VAL A 169 -22.12 7.06 5.33
C VAL A 169 -21.01 7.66 6.21
N ALA A 170 -21.31 8.12 7.42
CA ALA A 170 -20.34 8.67 8.37
C ALA A 170 -19.66 7.59 9.22
N LEU A 171 -20.29 6.40 9.40
CA LEU A 171 -19.82 5.38 10.33
C LEU A 171 -18.41 4.84 10.04
N PRO A 172 -17.96 4.65 8.79
CA PRO A 172 -16.57 4.25 8.54
C PRO A 172 -15.56 5.23 9.14
N PHE A 173 -15.81 6.53 9.09
CA PHE A 173 -14.94 7.56 9.65
C PHE A 173 -15.02 7.62 11.18
N VAL A 174 -16.21 7.43 11.75
CA VAL A 174 -16.36 7.26 13.21
C VAL A 174 -15.55 6.05 13.69
N PHE A 175 -15.63 4.93 12.98
CA PHE A 175 -14.88 3.72 13.32
C PHE A 175 -13.36 3.94 13.28
N VAL A 176 -12.85 4.65 12.28
CA VAL A 176 -11.42 5.04 12.26
C VAL A 176 -11.08 5.97 13.42
N GLY A 177 -11.92 6.95 13.71
CA GLY A 177 -11.72 7.86 14.85
C GLY A 177 -11.62 7.12 16.18
N LEU A 178 -12.53 6.17 16.42
CA LEU A 178 -12.52 5.31 17.61
C LEU A 178 -11.30 4.37 17.64
N ALA A 179 -10.92 3.81 16.50
CA ALA A 179 -9.72 2.98 16.38
C ALA A 179 -8.44 3.76 16.72
N ASN A 180 -8.34 5.02 16.29
CA ASN A 180 -7.22 5.90 16.68
C ASN A 180 -7.20 6.15 18.20
N ILE A 181 -8.35 6.39 18.82
CA ILE A 181 -8.46 6.55 20.28
C ILE A 181 -8.00 5.25 20.97
N LEU A 182 -8.45 4.10 20.50
CA LEU A 182 -8.05 2.81 21.03
C LEU A 182 -6.53 2.57 20.89
N THR A 183 -5.95 2.96 19.75
CA THR A 183 -4.50 2.93 19.54
C THR A 183 -3.76 3.78 20.61
N ILE A 184 -4.24 4.99 20.88
CA ILE A 184 -3.67 5.85 21.94
C ILE A 184 -3.72 5.14 23.28
N VAL A 185 -4.88 4.58 23.65
CA VAL A 185 -5.05 3.85 24.91
C VAL A 185 -4.05 2.70 25.02
N PHE A 186 -3.92 1.86 23.98
CA PHE A 186 -2.93 0.77 24.00
C PHE A 186 -1.49 1.29 24.13
N PHE A 187 -1.12 2.34 23.40
CA PHE A 187 0.22 2.91 23.48
C PHE A 187 0.52 3.54 24.87
N LEU A 188 -0.48 4.07 25.57
CA LEU A 188 -0.29 4.54 26.94
C LEU A 188 0.14 3.41 27.88
N PHE A 189 -0.41 2.19 27.71
CA PHE A 189 -0.09 1.02 28.53
C PHE A 189 1.21 0.31 28.14
N ILE A 190 1.77 0.51 26.94
CA ILE A 190 3.08 -0.01 26.55
C ILE A 190 4.14 0.63 27.45
N ARG A 191 4.91 -0.19 28.15
CA ARG A 191 5.95 0.26 29.10
C ARG A 191 7.32 0.39 28.45
N ALA A 192 7.56 -0.31 27.34
CA ALA A 192 8.81 -0.28 26.60
C ALA A 192 9.18 1.16 26.18
N ARG A 193 10.47 1.48 26.28
CA ARG A 193 11.02 2.74 25.76
C ARG A 193 11.22 2.61 24.26
N LEU A 194 10.36 3.29 23.48
CA LEU A 194 10.41 3.31 22.04
C LEU A 194 11.22 4.52 21.54
N ASP A 195 12.49 4.55 21.91
CA ASP A 195 13.40 5.64 21.56
C ASP A 195 14.25 5.27 20.33
N PRO A 196 14.63 6.23 19.46
CA PRO A 196 15.51 5.95 18.32
C PRO A 196 16.88 5.48 18.82
N THR A 197 17.37 4.37 18.26
CA THR A 197 18.64 3.72 18.67
C THR A 197 19.88 4.54 18.33
N LYS A 198 19.80 5.39 17.30
CA LYS A 198 20.84 6.36 16.91
C LYS A 198 20.13 7.64 16.47
N LYS A 199 20.52 8.79 17.04
CA LYS A 199 20.11 10.09 16.47
C LYS A 199 20.72 10.19 15.08
N ALA A 200 19.90 10.02 14.05
CA ALA A 200 20.34 10.25 12.69
C ALA A 200 20.64 11.74 12.50
N GLU A 201 21.84 12.07 12.02
CA GLU A 201 22.09 13.39 11.47
C GLU A 201 21.09 13.64 10.33
N ASN A 202 20.68 14.90 10.15
CA ASN A 202 19.68 15.38 9.17
C ASN A 202 20.05 15.06 7.70
N LYS A 203 20.13 13.76 7.34
CA LYS A 203 20.57 13.28 6.02
C LYS A 203 19.41 12.86 5.10
N LEU A 204 18.14 12.92 5.56
CA LEU A 204 17.02 12.34 4.81
C LEU A 204 16.88 12.93 3.41
N LEU A 205 16.89 14.26 3.29
CA LEU A 205 16.83 14.93 1.98
C LEU A 205 18.02 14.59 1.10
N ARG A 206 19.21 14.44 1.70
CA ARG A 206 20.43 14.03 0.99
C ARG A 206 20.32 12.59 0.52
N THR A 207 19.90 11.68 1.40
CA THR A 207 19.73 10.24 1.09
C THR A 207 18.67 10.02 0.02
N THR A 208 17.56 10.76 0.07
CA THR A 208 16.51 10.71 -0.97
C THR A 208 17.00 11.25 -2.31
N LYS A 209 17.75 12.38 -2.32
CA LYS A 209 18.36 12.93 -3.55
C LYS A 209 19.38 11.97 -4.16
N GLU A 210 20.24 11.36 -3.33
CA GLU A 210 21.23 10.37 -3.77
C GLU A 210 20.56 9.14 -4.39
N GLY A 211 19.52 8.60 -3.74
CA GLY A 211 18.76 7.47 -4.28
C GLY A 211 18.00 7.82 -5.57
N LEU A 212 17.42 9.01 -5.66
CA LEU A 212 16.77 9.49 -6.89
C LEU A 212 17.76 9.65 -8.02
N ALA A 213 18.99 10.14 -7.73
CA ALA A 213 20.06 10.23 -8.71
C ALA A 213 20.53 8.85 -9.20
N ILE A 214 20.57 7.83 -8.32
CA ILE A 214 20.88 6.44 -8.69
C ILE A 214 19.82 5.90 -9.65
N VAL A 215 18.54 6.06 -9.31
CA VAL A 215 17.42 5.63 -10.17
C VAL A 215 17.46 6.36 -11.51
N ALA A 216 17.66 7.68 -11.51
CA ALA A 216 17.70 8.49 -12.73
C ALA A 216 18.85 8.09 -13.67
N ARG A 217 20.00 7.66 -13.14
CA ARG A 217 21.18 7.24 -13.92
C ARG A 217 21.12 5.78 -14.37
N ALA A 218 20.34 4.92 -13.71
CA ALA A 218 20.25 3.51 -14.02
C ALA A 218 19.03 3.19 -14.90
N PRO A 219 19.21 2.97 -16.21
CA PRO A 219 18.08 2.66 -17.12
C PRO A 219 17.32 1.38 -16.74
N LEU A 220 17.99 0.44 -16.05
CA LEU A 220 17.39 -0.77 -15.50
C LEU A 220 16.31 -0.40 -14.46
N LEU A 221 16.67 0.45 -13.49
CA LEU A 221 15.76 0.86 -12.41
C LEU A 221 14.59 1.71 -12.93
N ARG A 222 14.83 2.55 -13.94
CA ARG A 222 13.75 3.30 -14.60
C ARG A 222 12.75 2.38 -15.28
N GLY A 223 13.21 1.37 -15.99
CA GLY A 223 12.35 0.37 -16.62
C GLY A 223 11.52 -0.40 -15.60
N LEU A 224 12.13 -0.82 -14.49
CA LEU A 224 11.44 -1.48 -13.38
C LEU A 224 10.35 -0.60 -12.76
N ILE A 225 10.69 0.64 -12.41
CA ILE A 225 9.74 1.57 -11.78
C ILE A 225 8.59 1.88 -12.74
N ALA A 226 8.86 2.12 -14.02
CA ALA A 226 7.83 2.36 -15.02
C ALA A 226 6.89 1.16 -15.19
N MET A 227 7.43 -0.05 -15.30
CA MET A 227 6.67 -1.30 -15.35
C MET A 227 5.74 -1.45 -14.14
N GLN A 228 6.31 -1.31 -12.94
CA GLN A 228 5.55 -1.49 -11.71
C GLN A 228 4.52 -0.39 -11.50
N THR A 229 4.85 0.85 -11.83
CA THR A 229 3.89 1.97 -11.76
C THR A 229 2.70 1.72 -12.66
N LEU A 230 2.92 1.38 -13.94
CA LEU A 230 1.83 1.10 -14.88
C LEU A 230 0.98 -0.10 -14.46
N SER A 231 1.61 -1.18 -13.98
CA SER A 231 0.88 -2.34 -13.46
C SER A 231 0.07 -2.00 -12.20
N ASN A 232 0.62 -1.19 -11.28
CA ASN A 232 -0.11 -0.74 -10.10
C ASN A 232 -1.23 0.24 -10.44
N CYS A 233 -1.03 1.15 -11.40
CA CYS A 233 -2.09 2.00 -11.94
C CYS A 233 -3.23 1.15 -12.50
N ALA A 234 -2.90 0.12 -13.29
CA ALA A 234 -3.89 -0.79 -13.88
C ALA A 234 -4.68 -1.52 -12.79
N ILE A 235 -4.01 -2.16 -11.83
CA ILE A 235 -4.66 -2.94 -10.76
C ILE A 235 -5.46 -2.00 -9.85
N ASN A 236 -4.83 -1.00 -9.21
CA ASN A 236 -5.52 -0.14 -8.24
C ASN A 236 -6.61 0.71 -8.89
N GLY A 237 -6.36 1.18 -10.13
CA GLY A 237 -7.37 1.89 -10.91
C GLY A 237 -8.59 1.01 -11.25
N SER A 238 -8.39 -0.28 -11.58
CA SER A 238 -9.51 -1.19 -11.85
C SER A 238 -10.31 -1.51 -10.59
N LEU A 239 -9.63 -1.63 -9.44
CA LEU A 239 -10.28 -1.81 -8.14
C LEU A 239 -11.07 -0.56 -7.72
N PHE A 240 -10.55 0.63 -8.02
CA PHE A 240 -11.27 1.89 -7.82
C PHE A 240 -12.50 1.98 -8.71
N MET A 241 -12.38 1.67 -10.01
CA MET A 241 -13.52 1.63 -10.93
C MET A 241 -14.56 0.60 -10.52
N ALA A 242 -14.15 -0.58 -10.06
CA ALA A 242 -15.07 -1.61 -9.59
C ALA A 242 -15.98 -1.11 -8.46
N VAL A 243 -15.42 -0.37 -7.48
CA VAL A 243 -16.18 0.23 -6.39
C VAL A 243 -17.21 1.23 -6.93
N LEU A 244 -16.83 2.09 -7.85
CA LEU A 244 -17.73 3.10 -8.44
C LEU A 244 -18.83 2.46 -9.31
N ILE A 245 -18.50 1.43 -10.09
CA ILE A 245 -19.48 0.69 -10.92
C ILE A 245 -20.51 -0.02 -10.04
N LEU A 246 -20.07 -0.65 -8.95
CA LEU A 246 -20.97 -1.30 -8.02
C LEU A 246 -21.88 -0.30 -7.29
N GLU A 247 -21.35 0.86 -6.96
CA GLU A 247 -22.14 1.93 -6.33
C GLU A 247 -23.15 2.53 -7.30
N GLU A 248 -22.77 2.84 -8.55
CA GLU A 248 -23.69 3.33 -9.58
C GLU A 248 -24.80 2.32 -9.89
N GLY A 249 -24.48 1.03 -9.79
CA GLY A 249 -25.46 -0.06 -9.89
C GLY A 249 -26.40 -0.20 -8.68
N ASN A 250 -26.38 0.72 -7.72
CA ASN A 250 -27.16 0.68 -6.47
C ASN A 250 -26.98 -0.63 -5.69
N ASN A 251 -25.79 -1.24 -5.76
CA ASN A 251 -25.50 -2.41 -4.96
C ASN A 251 -25.33 -2.01 -3.48
N PRO A 252 -25.83 -2.83 -2.54
CA PRO A 252 -25.59 -2.59 -1.12
C PRO A 252 -24.09 -2.49 -0.79
N GLY A 253 -23.74 -1.61 0.16
CA GLY A 253 -22.32 -1.37 0.53
C GLY A 253 -21.58 -2.63 0.96
N TRP A 254 -22.27 -3.58 1.62
CA TRP A 254 -21.68 -4.86 1.99
C TRP A 254 -21.31 -5.73 0.77
N VAL A 255 -22.05 -5.62 -0.35
CA VAL A 255 -21.72 -6.32 -1.61
C VAL A 255 -20.40 -5.79 -2.16
N THR A 256 -20.23 -4.46 -2.19
CA THR A 256 -18.97 -3.81 -2.59
C THR A 256 -17.82 -4.22 -1.67
N GLY A 257 -18.08 -4.30 -0.37
CA GLY A 257 -17.13 -4.81 0.62
C GLY A 257 -16.70 -6.26 0.35
N LEU A 258 -17.67 -7.16 0.16
CA LEU A 258 -17.42 -8.57 -0.17
C LEU A 258 -16.68 -8.75 -1.50
N ALA A 259 -17.00 -7.95 -2.52
CA ALA A 259 -16.29 -7.95 -3.79
C ALA A 259 -14.80 -7.62 -3.60
N ARG A 260 -14.48 -6.59 -2.81
CA ARG A 260 -13.08 -6.25 -2.45
C ARG A 260 -12.40 -7.35 -1.64
N THR A 261 -13.12 -7.96 -0.70
CA THR A 261 -12.62 -9.09 0.10
C THR A 261 -12.30 -10.31 -0.79
N SER A 262 -13.16 -10.63 -1.76
CA SER A 262 -12.94 -11.73 -2.71
C SER A 262 -11.64 -11.52 -3.52
N ILE A 263 -11.38 -10.29 -3.95
CA ILE A 263 -10.14 -9.92 -4.63
C ILE A 263 -8.92 -10.14 -3.70
N GLY A 264 -9.04 -9.75 -2.43
CA GLY A 264 -8.01 -10.01 -1.41
C GLY A 264 -7.70 -11.49 -1.23
N LEU A 265 -8.73 -12.35 -1.21
CA LEU A 265 -8.56 -13.82 -1.16
C LEU A 265 -7.77 -14.35 -2.35
N ILE A 266 -8.06 -13.88 -3.56
CA ILE A 266 -7.31 -14.25 -4.76
C ILE A 266 -5.84 -13.80 -4.66
N GLY A 267 -5.57 -12.62 -4.09
CA GLY A 267 -4.23 -12.16 -3.78
C GLY A 267 -3.46 -13.08 -2.81
N ILE A 268 -4.15 -13.60 -1.79
CA ILE A 268 -3.57 -14.59 -0.85
C ILE A 268 -3.21 -15.90 -1.60
N VAL A 269 -4.11 -16.40 -2.45
CA VAL A 269 -3.82 -17.56 -3.30
C VAL A 269 -2.60 -17.30 -4.18
N GLY A 270 -2.50 -16.10 -4.75
CA GLY A 270 -1.32 -15.65 -5.52
C GLY A 270 -0.04 -15.67 -4.69
N ALA A 271 -0.08 -15.20 -3.44
CA ALA A 271 1.07 -15.23 -2.54
C ALA A 271 1.50 -16.66 -2.20
N LEU A 272 0.55 -17.53 -1.92
CA LEU A 272 0.82 -18.96 -1.62
C LEU A 272 1.38 -19.72 -2.84
N SER A 273 0.97 -19.34 -4.05
CA SER A 273 1.45 -19.94 -5.30
C SER A 273 2.81 -19.41 -5.76
N THR A 274 3.37 -18.37 -5.10
CA THR A 274 4.62 -17.71 -5.49
C THR A 274 5.78 -18.69 -5.67
N GLY A 275 6.00 -19.59 -4.71
CA GLY A 275 7.10 -20.56 -4.77
C GLY A 275 6.97 -21.55 -5.93
N TRP A 276 5.75 -21.98 -6.26
CA TRP A 276 5.48 -22.84 -7.40
C TRP A 276 5.69 -22.10 -8.72
N LEU A 277 5.17 -20.87 -8.84
CA LEU A 277 5.32 -20.03 -10.03
C LEU A 277 6.80 -19.74 -10.34
N GLN A 278 7.60 -19.44 -9.31
CA GLN A 278 9.04 -19.19 -9.46
C GLN A 278 9.83 -20.41 -9.92
N LYS A 279 9.41 -21.63 -9.53
CA LYS A 279 10.04 -22.87 -9.99
C LYS A 279 9.68 -23.21 -11.44
N LYS A 280 8.47 -22.85 -11.89
CA LYS A 280 7.94 -23.24 -13.20
C LYS A 280 8.27 -22.23 -14.31
N PHE A 281 8.39 -20.94 -13.98
CA PHE A 281 8.54 -19.88 -14.95
C PHE A 281 9.84 -19.09 -14.73
N SER A 282 10.48 -18.72 -15.83
CA SER A 282 11.67 -17.88 -15.78
C SER A 282 11.35 -16.46 -15.28
N PHE A 283 12.37 -15.74 -14.85
CA PHE A 283 12.28 -14.33 -14.45
C PHE A 283 11.57 -13.48 -15.50
N ALA A 284 12.00 -13.61 -16.75
CA ALA A 284 11.42 -12.90 -17.89
C ALA A 284 9.92 -13.20 -18.08
N THR A 285 9.57 -14.50 -18.05
CA THR A 285 8.19 -14.96 -18.21
C THR A 285 7.29 -14.44 -17.09
N LEU A 286 7.77 -14.43 -15.83
CA LEU A 286 7.00 -13.91 -14.71
C LEU A 286 6.76 -12.41 -14.81
N GLN A 287 7.76 -11.61 -15.21
CA GLN A 287 7.62 -10.16 -15.30
C GLN A 287 6.70 -9.75 -16.45
N VAL A 288 6.98 -10.23 -17.67
CA VAL A 288 6.21 -9.88 -18.86
C VAL A 288 4.83 -10.55 -18.82
N GLY A 289 4.79 -11.81 -18.37
CA GLY A 289 3.54 -12.57 -18.24
C GLY A 289 2.58 -11.96 -17.23
N THR A 290 3.10 -11.41 -16.11
CA THR A 290 2.25 -10.70 -15.14
C THR A 290 1.64 -9.44 -15.74
N CYS A 291 2.39 -8.63 -16.50
CA CYS A 291 1.82 -7.46 -17.17
C CYS A 291 0.72 -7.85 -18.18
N ALA A 292 0.97 -8.88 -18.99
CA ALA A 292 -0.01 -9.39 -19.94
C ALA A 292 -1.25 -9.98 -19.25
N TRP A 293 -1.05 -10.74 -18.18
CA TRP A 293 -2.12 -11.30 -17.36
C TRP A 293 -3.00 -10.23 -16.72
N VAL A 294 -2.39 -9.21 -16.14
CA VAL A 294 -3.10 -8.05 -15.54
C VAL A 294 -3.96 -7.37 -16.61
N ALA A 295 -3.39 -7.07 -17.77
CA ALA A 295 -4.11 -6.42 -18.87
C ALA A 295 -5.30 -7.28 -19.37
N ALA A 296 -5.06 -8.57 -19.61
CA ALA A 296 -6.09 -9.49 -20.08
C ALA A 296 -7.23 -9.66 -19.06
N SER A 297 -6.88 -9.81 -17.78
CA SER A 297 -7.85 -9.95 -16.70
C SER A 297 -8.72 -8.70 -16.56
N ILE A 298 -8.13 -7.51 -16.63
CA ILE A 298 -8.88 -6.24 -16.55
C ILE A 298 -9.76 -6.06 -17.80
N ALA A 299 -9.26 -6.38 -19.00
CA ALA A 299 -10.05 -6.34 -20.23
C ALA A 299 -11.26 -7.29 -20.17
N CYS A 300 -11.08 -8.51 -19.65
CA CYS A 300 -12.17 -9.44 -19.40
C CYS A 300 -13.19 -8.87 -18.40
N GLY A 301 -12.72 -8.22 -17.33
CA GLY A 301 -13.57 -7.52 -16.39
C GLY A 301 -14.37 -6.38 -17.03
N ALA A 302 -13.75 -5.62 -17.94
CA ALA A 302 -14.41 -4.55 -18.68
C ALA A 302 -15.51 -5.09 -19.61
N LEU A 303 -15.30 -6.25 -20.24
CA LEU A 303 -16.31 -6.92 -21.07
C LEU A 303 -17.53 -7.40 -20.25
N LEU A 304 -17.32 -7.79 -19.00
CA LEU A 304 -18.37 -8.25 -18.10
C LEU A 304 -19.06 -7.11 -17.30
N SER A 305 -18.53 -5.88 -17.39
CA SER A 305 -19.10 -4.70 -16.73
C SER A 305 -20.43 -4.30 -17.39
N PRO A 306 -21.45 -3.88 -16.59
CA PRO A 306 -21.43 -3.62 -15.14
C PRO A 306 -21.88 -4.80 -14.25
N SER A 307 -21.90 -6.01 -14.74
CA SER A 307 -22.37 -7.16 -13.96
C SER A 307 -21.41 -7.50 -12.79
N LEU A 308 -21.93 -8.09 -11.71
CA LEU A 308 -21.10 -8.58 -10.58
C LEU A 308 -20.05 -9.61 -11.02
N LEU A 309 -20.24 -10.28 -12.14
CA LEU A 309 -19.28 -11.25 -12.68
C LEU A 309 -17.93 -10.61 -13.04
N MET A 310 -17.88 -9.28 -13.25
CA MET A 310 -16.63 -8.56 -13.51
C MET A 310 -15.61 -8.72 -12.36
N ILE A 311 -16.07 -8.96 -11.11
CA ILE A 311 -15.22 -9.07 -9.94
C ILE A 311 -14.27 -10.27 -10.03
N ILE A 312 -14.68 -11.36 -10.70
CA ILE A 312 -13.84 -12.56 -10.88
C ILE A 312 -12.58 -12.24 -11.69
N PRO A 313 -12.66 -11.75 -12.93
CA PRO A 313 -11.44 -11.42 -13.69
C PRO A 313 -10.68 -10.23 -13.07
N LEU A 314 -11.34 -9.22 -12.48
CA LEU A 314 -10.64 -8.16 -11.78
C LEU A 314 -9.87 -8.71 -10.57
N GLY A 315 -10.41 -9.68 -9.86
CA GLY A 315 -9.68 -10.40 -8.80
C GLY A 315 -8.49 -11.19 -9.33
N LEU A 316 -8.63 -11.86 -10.48
CA LEU A 316 -7.54 -12.59 -11.10
C LEU A 316 -6.37 -11.71 -11.52
N SER A 317 -6.58 -10.39 -11.71
CA SER A 317 -5.49 -9.46 -12.02
C SER A 317 -4.42 -9.37 -10.92
N VAL A 318 -4.76 -9.63 -9.66
CA VAL A 318 -3.80 -9.60 -8.54
C VAL A 318 -3.07 -10.93 -8.30
N LEU A 319 -3.48 -12.02 -8.97
CA LEU A 319 -2.99 -13.38 -8.71
C LEU A 319 -1.47 -13.52 -8.89
N THR A 320 -0.91 -12.95 -9.94
CA THR A 320 0.51 -13.12 -10.30
C THR A 320 1.42 -12.04 -9.71
N ALA A 321 0.85 -10.96 -9.18
CA ALA A 321 1.60 -9.81 -8.67
C ALA A 321 2.57 -10.17 -7.52
N PRO A 322 2.22 -11.02 -6.52
CA PRO A 322 3.14 -11.40 -5.46
C PRO A 322 4.38 -12.15 -5.98
N ALA A 323 4.20 -13.04 -6.96
CA ALA A 323 5.30 -13.80 -7.55
C ALA A 323 6.27 -12.89 -8.33
N ALA A 324 5.75 -11.98 -9.15
CA ALA A 324 6.55 -11.00 -9.88
C ALA A 324 7.29 -10.04 -8.92
N GLY A 325 6.63 -9.62 -7.84
CA GLY A 325 7.23 -8.78 -6.80
C GLY A 325 8.40 -9.46 -6.10
N ALA A 326 8.22 -10.71 -5.68
CA ALA A 326 9.25 -11.48 -4.98
C ALA A 326 10.50 -11.72 -5.86
N VAL A 327 10.29 -12.04 -7.14
CA VAL A 327 11.40 -12.21 -8.10
C VAL A 327 12.13 -10.89 -8.36
N THR A 328 11.39 -9.78 -8.45
CA THR A 328 11.99 -8.43 -8.55
C THR A 328 12.85 -8.10 -7.34
N TYR A 329 12.33 -8.36 -6.14
CA TYR A 329 13.05 -8.10 -4.89
C TYR A 329 14.36 -8.91 -4.84
N ALA A 330 14.31 -10.20 -5.19
CA ALA A 330 15.49 -11.06 -5.24
C ALA A 330 16.51 -10.57 -6.29
N ALA A 331 16.05 -10.14 -7.47
CA ALA A 331 16.92 -9.59 -8.50
C ALA A 331 17.61 -8.29 -8.05
N LEU A 332 16.87 -7.36 -7.43
CA LEU A 332 17.44 -6.11 -6.91
C LEU A 332 18.45 -6.37 -5.79
N HIS A 333 18.20 -7.34 -4.93
CA HIS A 333 19.12 -7.72 -3.86
C HIS A 333 20.47 -8.24 -4.40
N ARG A 334 20.45 -8.95 -5.53
CA ARG A 334 21.68 -9.40 -6.22
C ARG A 334 22.39 -8.30 -7.00
N LEU A 335 21.64 -7.32 -7.52
CA LEU A 335 22.16 -6.29 -8.41
C LEU A 335 22.69 -5.06 -7.69
N LEU A 336 22.27 -4.81 -6.46
CA LEU A 336 22.57 -3.61 -5.70
C LEU A 336 23.42 -3.97 -4.46
N ALA A 337 24.39 -3.12 -4.14
CA ALA A 337 25.10 -3.22 -2.87
C ALA A 337 24.11 -3.00 -1.70
N GLU A 338 24.35 -3.67 -0.58
CA GLU A 338 23.47 -3.68 0.60
C GLU A 338 23.09 -2.27 1.08
N GLU A 339 24.05 -1.34 1.09
CA GLU A 339 23.84 0.07 1.46
C GLU A 339 22.91 0.83 0.50
N THR A 340 22.86 0.43 -0.77
CA THR A 340 22.10 1.08 -1.84
C THR A 340 20.71 0.46 -1.99
N PHE A 341 20.59 -0.84 -1.67
CA PHE A 341 19.38 -1.61 -1.82
C PHE A 341 18.19 -0.99 -1.08
N GLY A 342 18.34 -0.68 0.22
CA GLY A 342 17.27 -0.08 1.02
C GLY A 342 16.83 1.29 0.49
N ARG A 343 17.77 2.11 -0.01
CA ARG A 343 17.47 3.44 -0.57
C ARG A 343 16.67 3.33 -1.87
N VAL A 344 17.09 2.45 -2.77
CA VAL A 344 16.44 2.24 -4.08
C VAL A 344 15.05 1.63 -3.91
N THR A 345 14.89 0.61 -3.06
CA THR A 345 13.59 -0.04 -2.81
C THR A 345 12.57 0.90 -2.18
N ASN A 346 13.00 1.77 -1.24
CA ASN A 346 12.11 2.78 -0.66
C ASN A 346 11.63 3.80 -1.70
N ILE A 347 12.52 4.30 -2.56
CA ILE A 347 12.16 5.23 -3.62
C ILE A 347 11.24 4.56 -4.63
N GLN A 348 11.55 3.34 -5.03
CA GLN A 348 10.71 2.56 -5.92
C GLN A 348 9.29 2.41 -5.36
N MET A 349 9.14 1.91 -4.13
CA MET A 349 7.84 1.71 -3.49
C MET A 349 7.06 3.03 -3.35
N SER A 350 7.73 4.09 -2.87
CA SER A 350 7.10 5.41 -2.72
C SER A 350 6.64 5.97 -4.07
N THR A 351 7.46 5.85 -5.11
CA THR A 351 7.12 6.34 -6.46
C THR A 351 5.94 5.56 -7.04
N VAL A 352 5.98 4.23 -6.97
CA VAL A 352 4.91 3.36 -7.48
C VAL A 352 3.58 3.65 -6.80
N VAL A 353 3.56 3.71 -5.47
CA VAL A 353 2.33 3.97 -4.70
C VAL A 353 1.78 5.37 -4.97
N SER A 354 2.65 6.39 -5.00
CA SER A 354 2.21 7.77 -5.22
C SER A 354 1.66 8.00 -6.62
N LEU A 355 2.35 7.50 -7.64
CA LEU A 355 1.89 7.65 -9.03
C LEU A 355 0.61 6.86 -9.28
N SER A 356 0.45 5.67 -8.67
CA SER A 356 -0.80 4.92 -8.78
C SER A 356 -1.99 5.63 -8.09
N SER A 357 -1.74 6.38 -7.03
CA SER A 357 -2.79 7.20 -6.38
C SER A 357 -3.17 8.41 -7.23
N VAL A 358 -2.19 9.07 -7.87
CA VAL A 358 -2.44 10.19 -8.79
C VAL A 358 -3.24 9.75 -10.02
N TRP A 359 -3.11 8.49 -10.45
CA TRP A 359 -3.84 7.90 -11.57
C TRP A 359 -5.37 7.95 -11.40
N SER A 360 -5.88 7.98 -10.17
CA SER A 360 -7.32 8.00 -9.90
C SER A 360 -8.03 9.25 -10.47
N THR A 361 -7.37 10.42 -10.49
CA THR A 361 -7.98 11.66 -11.02
C THR A 361 -8.21 11.61 -12.55
N PRO A 362 -7.19 11.37 -13.40
CA PRO A 362 -7.44 11.29 -14.84
C PRO A 362 -8.38 10.13 -15.20
N LEU A 363 -8.34 9.02 -14.45
CA LEU A 363 -9.23 7.90 -14.65
C LEU A 363 -10.70 8.27 -14.38
N ALA A 364 -10.95 8.95 -13.26
CA ALA A 364 -12.29 9.43 -12.90
C ALA A 364 -12.79 10.51 -13.89
N ALA A 365 -11.93 11.44 -14.31
CA ALA A 365 -12.27 12.44 -15.31
C ALA A 365 -12.63 11.83 -16.68
N LEU A 366 -11.87 10.81 -17.10
CA LEU A 366 -12.16 10.06 -18.32
C LEU A 366 -13.51 9.34 -18.21
N SER A 367 -13.76 8.67 -17.08
CA SER A 367 -14.98 7.92 -16.82
C SER A 367 -16.21 8.84 -16.72
N HIS A 368 -16.06 10.03 -16.15
CA HIS A 368 -17.13 11.03 -16.11
C HIS A 368 -17.54 11.51 -17.52
N ARG A 369 -16.58 11.60 -18.44
CA ARG A 369 -16.84 12.08 -19.79
C ARG A 369 -17.48 11.02 -20.69
N TRP A 370 -17.29 9.74 -20.41
CA TRP A 370 -17.74 8.63 -21.23
C TRP A 370 -18.61 7.64 -20.42
N THR A 371 -17.98 6.66 -19.82
CA THR A 371 -18.61 5.66 -18.96
C THR A 371 -17.61 5.11 -17.94
N LEU A 372 -18.06 4.55 -16.83
CA LEU A 372 -17.18 3.87 -15.87
C LEU A 372 -16.45 2.68 -16.50
N THR A 373 -17.08 1.98 -17.43
CA THR A 373 -16.45 0.87 -18.19
C THR A 373 -15.25 1.36 -19.02
N THR A 374 -15.29 2.59 -19.54
CA THR A 374 -14.14 3.20 -20.24
C THR A 374 -12.93 3.32 -19.34
N GLY A 375 -13.14 3.58 -18.03
CA GLY A 375 -12.08 3.57 -17.04
C GLY A 375 -11.43 2.20 -16.88
N LEU A 376 -12.18 1.09 -16.97
CA LEU A 376 -11.61 -0.26 -16.98
C LEU A 376 -10.76 -0.52 -18.21
N TRP A 377 -11.22 -0.07 -19.39
CA TRP A 377 -10.43 -0.18 -20.65
C TRP A 377 -9.14 0.65 -20.57
N ALA A 378 -9.17 1.85 -19.99
CA ALA A 378 -7.96 2.65 -19.77
C ALA A 378 -6.96 1.93 -18.84
N ASN A 379 -7.44 1.21 -17.82
CA ASN A 379 -6.60 0.40 -16.94
C ASN A 379 -6.04 -0.84 -17.65
N ALA A 380 -6.83 -1.51 -18.50
CA ALA A 380 -6.34 -2.59 -19.34
C ALA A 380 -5.21 -2.12 -20.28
N LEU A 381 -5.38 -0.93 -20.88
CA LEU A 381 -4.34 -0.29 -21.70
C LEU A 381 -3.08 0.03 -20.88
N ALA A 382 -3.22 0.56 -19.67
CA ALA A 382 -2.07 0.80 -18.77
C ALA A 382 -1.29 -0.49 -18.47
N GLY A 383 -1.99 -1.61 -18.24
CA GLY A 383 -1.41 -2.94 -18.10
C GLY A 383 -0.66 -3.41 -19.34
N LEU A 384 -1.21 -3.18 -20.54
CA LEU A 384 -0.55 -3.48 -21.81
C LEU A 384 0.69 -2.62 -22.02
N LEU A 385 0.61 -1.33 -21.72
CA LEU A 385 1.74 -0.41 -21.82
C LEU A 385 2.88 -0.78 -20.86
N ALA A 386 2.59 -1.45 -19.75
CA ALA A 386 3.62 -1.95 -18.83
C ALA A 386 4.52 -3.03 -19.46
N ILE A 387 4.08 -3.72 -20.52
CA ILE A 387 4.86 -4.75 -21.21
C ILE A 387 6.13 -4.16 -21.84
N GLY A 388 6.08 -2.96 -22.41
CA GLY A 388 7.24 -2.30 -22.99
C GLY A 388 8.39 -2.10 -22.00
N PRO A 389 8.17 -1.37 -20.89
CA PRO A 389 9.16 -1.26 -19.82
C PRO A 389 9.58 -2.61 -19.21
N ALA A 390 8.66 -3.59 -19.11
CA ALA A 390 8.98 -4.93 -18.64
C ALA A 390 10.02 -5.64 -19.52
N LEU A 391 9.84 -5.59 -20.85
CA LEU A 391 10.79 -6.15 -21.80
C LEU A 391 12.17 -5.47 -21.72
N ILE A 392 12.19 -4.14 -21.55
CA ILE A 392 13.43 -3.39 -21.39
C ILE A 392 14.13 -3.77 -20.06
N PHE A 393 13.37 -3.86 -18.99
CA PHE A 393 13.88 -4.27 -17.68
C PHE A 393 14.46 -5.67 -17.72
N VAL A 394 13.71 -6.65 -18.21
CA VAL A 394 14.12 -8.06 -18.27
C VAL A 394 15.39 -8.22 -19.09
N ARG A 395 15.42 -7.70 -20.31
CA ARG A 395 16.59 -7.81 -21.19
C ARG A 395 17.88 -7.25 -20.59
N ARG A 396 17.74 -6.21 -19.74
CA ARG A 396 18.89 -5.59 -19.06
C ARG A 396 19.27 -6.35 -17.79
N ALA A 397 18.27 -6.80 -17.03
CA ALA A 397 18.49 -7.58 -15.81
C ALA A 397 19.20 -8.91 -16.15
N ASP A 398 18.74 -9.63 -17.16
CA ASP A 398 19.34 -10.89 -17.61
C ASP A 398 20.82 -10.71 -18.00
N ARG A 399 21.16 -9.61 -18.71
CA ARG A 399 22.56 -9.33 -19.08
C ARG A 399 23.44 -9.06 -17.85
N VAL A 400 22.94 -8.31 -16.88
CA VAL A 400 23.72 -7.96 -15.68
C VAL A 400 23.85 -9.17 -14.76
N LEU A 401 22.81 -9.97 -14.61
CA LEU A 401 22.83 -11.21 -13.83
C LEU A 401 23.78 -12.24 -14.46
N ALA A 402 23.74 -12.43 -15.78
CA ALA A 402 24.66 -13.32 -16.47
C ALA A 402 26.12 -12.88 -16.34
N GLN A 403 26.41 -11.58 -16.32
CA GLN A 403 27.75 -11.05 -16.07
C GLN A 403 28.22 -11.26 -14.63
N ALA A 404 27.30 -11.15 -13.65
CA ALA A 404 27.59 -11.43 -12.24
C ALA A 404 27.93 -12.92 -12.02
N ASP A 405 27.12 -13.82 -12.57
CA ASP A 405 27.33 -15.27 -12.48
C ASP A 405 28.64 -15.71 -13.17
N ALA A 406 29.02 -15.07 -14.28
CA ALA A 406 30.27 -15.33 -14.98
C ALA A 406 31.51 -14.88 -14.14
N ARG A 407 31.40 -13.79 -13.41
CA ARG A 407 32.47 -13.30 -12.52
C ARG A 407 32.64 -14.20 -11.29
N GLU A 408 31.56 -14.68 -10.69
CA GLU A 408 31.63 -15.62 -9.56
C GLU A 408 32.26 -16.96 -9.97
N LYS A 409 31.90 -17.49 -11.14
CA LYS A 409 32.51 -18.73 -11.68
C LYS A 409 33.99 -18.54 -12.07
N GLY A 410 34.38 -17.36 -12.51
CA GLY A 410 35.78 -17.06 -12.84
C GLY A 410 36.70 -16.82 -11.63
N ASN A 411 36.09 -16.52 -10.45
CA ASN A 411 36.83 -16.27 -9.22
C ASN A 411 36.84 -17.47 -8.25
N SER A 412 36.20 -18.60 -8.59
CA SER A 412 36.33 -19.84 -7.82
C SER A 412 37.72 -20.42 -8.06
N PRO A 413 38.61 -20.51 -7.04
CA PRO A 413 39.89 -21.14 -7.20
C PRO A 413 39.69 -22.59 -7.61
N SER A 414 40.31 -22.98 -8.71
CA SER A 414 40.41 -24.39 -9.12
C SER A 414 41.08 -25.17 -7.97
N HIS A 415 40.28 -25.85 -7.16
CA HIS A 415 40.80 -26.90 -6.28
C HIS A 415 41.29 -28.06 -7.18
N SER A 416 42.52 -28.00 -7.55
CA SER A 416 43.29 -29.13 -8.06
C SER A 416 44.11 -29.77 -6.94
#